data_45e800aaca6c6c711dbcc6af79ae6732
#
_entry.id   45e800aaca6c6c711dbcc6af79ae6732
#
_cell.length_a   1.000
_cell.length_b   1.000
_cell.length_c   1.000
_cell.angle_alpha   90.00
_cell.angle_beta   90.00
_cell.angle_gamma   90.00
#
_symmetry.space_group_name_H-M   'P 1'
#
loop_
_entity.id
_entity.type
_entity.pdbx_description
1 polymer ?
#
loop_
_entity_poly.entity_id
_entity_poly.type
_entity_poly.pdbx_seq_one_letter_code
_entity_poly.pdbx_strand_id
1 'polypeptide(L)'
;MYKRKIETYFQSWKKSENRKPLVIKGVRQCGKTSSVLKFAKEHYKEVIYIDFHQQPQLKSIFNGSLDINYLTVAISAAIPSAIFEPYNTCLIFDEIQDCAKARSSLKFFKLDGRYDVICTGSLLGVNGYRSDLQDDREASIPVGFEDIIDMYPMDFEEWTWANGIKKPVFDLLHKCLVNETPVPDAIHNRMRELFLQYIIVGGMPEAIKTFLDTHDINQTRKVQRQIVDEYKIDMVKYALPEDKPHIRECFESIPRQLGRDNKKFTYSIVKKGGRSKDFKGSLQWIEDAGIVRRCYNLSIPELPFSGNAIHNNFKIYMADTGLFISMLDEGTQFDILNGDLFGFKGAIFENAIADIFGKMGRQLYYFQKTDSLEIDFFIRYKGKSTPVECKAKNGNAKSLKTLLNHPEKYHIESGIKVGDYNIGRENNVLTLPHYMAFMLTSI
;
A
#
# COMPACT_ATOMS: atom_id res chain seq x y z
N MET A 1 16.93 -1.70 -11.53
CA MET A 1 16.14 -1.37 -10.31
C MET A 1 15.33 -0.12 -10.60
N TYR A 2 14.04 -0.08 -10.22
CA TYR A 2 13.15 1.04 -10.49
C TYR A 2 13.36 2.18 -9.49
N LYS A 3 13.12 3.41 -9.93
CA LYS A 3 13.06 4.58 -9.06
C LYS A 3 11.83 4.50 -8.16
N ARG A 4 12.00 4.78 -6.85
CA ARG A 4 10.92 4.72 -5.87
C ARG A 4 10.77 6.07 -5.15
N LYS A 5 9.54 6.41 -4.77
CA LYS A 5 9.23 7.62 -3.99
C LYS A 5 9.92 7.62 -2.62
N ILE A 6 10.07 6.44 -2.03
CA ILE A 6 10.74 6.28 -0.74
C ILE A 6 12.20 6.75 -0.75
N GLU A 7 12.87 6.77 -1.91
CA GLU A 7 14.25 7.28 -2.05
C GLU A 7 14.35 8.77 -1.65
N THR A 8 13.31 9.56 -1.93
CA THR A 8 13.25 10.96 -1.51
C THR A 8 13.14 11.09 0.02
N TYR A 9 12.39 10.19 0.65
CA TYR A 9 12.31 10.12 2.11
C TYR A 9 13.68 9.76 2.72
N PHE A 10 14.37 8.76 2.18
CA PHE A 10 15.70 8.36 2.64
C PHE A 10 16.70 9.52 2.59
N GLN A 11 16.66 10.30 1.50
CA GLN A 11 17.54 11.47 1.36
C GLN A 11 17.23 12.55 2.41
N SER A 12 15.95 12.81 2.71
CA SER A 12 15.55 13.78 3.74
C SER A 12 15.88 13.26 5.15
N TRP A 13 15.64 11.97 5.41
CA TRP A 13 16.01 11.32 6.66
C TRP A 13 17.52 11.42 6.93
N LYS A 14 18.36 11.09 5.95
CA LYS A 14 19.84 11.17 6.10
C LYS A 14 20.32 12.57 6.40
N LYS A 15 19.66 13.60 5.88
CA LYS A 15 20.01 15.01 6.13
C LYS A 15 19.56 15.52 7.50
N SER A 16 18.66 14.80 8.18
CA SER A 16 18.18 15.20 9.51
C SER A 16 19.25 15.00 10.57
N GLU A 17 19.56 16.04 11.34
CA GLU A 17 20.55 15.98 12.43
C GLU A 17 20.12 15.04 13.57
N ASN A 18 18.81 14.97 13.83
CA ASN A 18 18.24 14.16 14.90
C ASN A 18 17.59 12.85 14.39
N ARG A 19 18.03 12.33 13.22
CA ARG A 19 17.48 11.10 12.66
C ARG A 19 17.59 9.93 13.64
N LYS A 20 16.56 9.13 13.67
CA LYS A 20 16.50 7.88 14.44
C LYS A 20 16.77 6.72 13.49
N PRO A 21 17.17 5.54 14.02
CA PRO A 21 17.10 4.31 13.26
C PRO A 21 15.77 4.18 12.52
N LEU A 22 15.82 3.79 11.25
CA LEU A 22 14.66 3.74 10.38
C LEU A 22 14.16 2.31 10.25
N VAL A 23 12.88 2.08 10.48
CA VAL A 23 12.23 0.78 10.28
C VAL A 23 11.23 0.89 9.12
N ILE A 24 11.50 0.15 8.06
CA ILE A 24 10.65 0.11 6.87
C ILE A 24 9.80 -1.15 6.91
N LYS A 25 8.51 -0.97 7.09
CA LYS A 25 7.54 -2.08 7.04
C LYS A 25 6.74 -2.03 5.74
N GLY A 26 6.28 -3.17 5.29
CA GLY A 26 5.47 -3.27 4.07
C GLY A 26 5.21 -4.72 3.70
N VAL A 27 4.29 -4.93 2.78
CA VAL A 27 3.99 -6.28 2.27
C VAL A 27 5.26 -6.95 1.73
N ARG A 28 5.28 -8.27 1.72
CA ARG A 28 6.39 -9.01 1.12
C ARG A 28 6.53 -8.66 -0.37
N GLN A 29 7.77 -8.70 -0.87
CA GLN A 29 8.12 -8.46 -2.27
C GLN A 29 7.79 -7.06 -2.82
N CYS A 30 7.41 -6.07 -1.98
CA CYS A 30 7.22 -4.69 -2.46
C CYS A 30 8.54 -3.93 -2.73
N GLY A 31 9.70 -4.56 -2.48
CA GLY A 31 11.02 -4.01 -2.83
C GLY A 31 11.76 -3.29 -1.69
N LYS A 32 11.42 -3.55 -0.41
CA LYS A 32 12.06 -2.93 0.78
C LYS A 32 13.57 -3.09 0.77
N THR A 33 14.04 -4.32 0.87
CA THR A 33 15.47 -4.67 0.94
C THR A 33 16.26 -4.08 -0.22
N SER A 34 15.73 -4.21 -1.44
CA SER A 34 16.38 -3.67 -2.65
C SER A 34 16.51 -2.15 -2.62
N SER A 35 15.48 -1.42 -2.15
CA SER A 35 15.52 0.05 -2.05
C SER A 35 16.51 0.52 -0.99
N VAL A 36 16.55 -0.17 0.16
CA VAL A 36 17.50 0.16 1.24
C VAL A 36 18.94 -0.11 0.83
N LEU A 37 19.19 -1.28 0.23
CA LEU A 37 20.55 -1.64 -0.23
C LEU A 37 21.07 -0.67 -1.30
N LYS A 38 20.21 -0.28 -2.25
CA LYS A 38 20.55 0.73 -3.25
C LYS A 38 20.94 2.05 -2.57
N PHE A 39 20.07 2.57 -1.72
CA PHE A 39 20.30 3.82 -1.01
C PHE A 39 21.59 3.78 -0.17
N ALA A 40 21.78 2.72 0.60
CA ALA A 40 22.97 2.58 1.45
C ALA A 40 24.26 2.56 0.64
N LYS A 41 24.32 1.78 -0.46
CA LYS A 41 25.47 1.72 -1.35
C LYS A 41 25.81 3.05 -2.04
N GLU A 42 24.81 3.88 -2.31
CA GLU A 42 25.00 5.19 -2.95
C GLU A 42 25.45 6.29 -1.97
N HIS A 43 25.19 6.10 -0.65
CA HIS A 43 25.32 7.18 0.32
C HIS A 43 26.25 6.90 1.51
N TYR A 44 26.75 5.69 1.65
CA TYR A 44 27.69 5.28 2.72
C TYR A 44 28.90 4.59 2.12
N LYS A 45 30.02 4.76 2.78
CA LYS A 45 31.27 4.10 2.40
C LYS A 45 31.25 2.62 2.75
N GLU A 46 30.69 2.32 3.93
CA GLU A 46 30.60 0.97 4.45
C GLU A 46 29.13 0.59 4.69
N VAL A 47 28.74 -0.61 4.24
CA VAL A 47 27.39 -1.14 4.41
C VAL A 47 27.48 -2.53 5.01
N ILE A 48 26.97 -2.69 6.22
CA ILE A 48 26.92 -3.97 6.92
C ILE A 48 25.48 -4.49 6.81
N TYR A 49 25.31 -5.60 6.09
CA TYR A 49 24.01 -6.22 5.85
C TYR A 49 23.86 -7.50 6.66
N ILE A 50 22.81 -7.58 7.49
CA ILE A 50 22.44 -8.73 8.30
C ILE A 50 21.00 -9.11 7.99
N ASP A 51 20.78 -10.30 7.44
CA ASP A 51 19.48 -10.90 7.22
C ASP A 51 19.21 -11.94 8.33
N PHE A 52 18.34 -11.62 9.25
CA PHE A 52 18.04 -12.49 10.39
C PHE A 52 17.26 -13.75 10.02
N HIS A 53 16.66 -13.79 8.84
CA HIS A 53 15.99 -14.99 8.34
C HIS A 53 16.99 -15.96 7.69
N GLN A 54 17.88 -15.45 6.83
CA GLN A 54 18.87 -16.26 6.13
C GLN A 54 20.07 -16.62 7.02
N GLN A 55 20.39 -15.77 8.02
CA GLN A 55 21.55 -15.91 8.90
C GLN A 55 21.13 -15.97 10.38
N PRO A 56 20.32 -16.98 10.79
CA PRO A 56 19.79 -17.05 12.14
C PRO A 56 20.87 -17.14 13.24
N GLN A 57 22.07 -17.64 12.91
CA GLN A 57 23.23 -17.69 13.83
C GLN A 57 23.66 -16.29 14.28
N LEU A 58 23.46 -15.24 13.48
CA LEU A 58 23.84 -13.86 13.83
C LEU A 58 22.94 -13.25 14.91
N LYS A 59 21.77 -13.86 15.19
CA LYS A 59 20.90 -13.42 16.30
C LYS A 59 21.60 -13.51 17.65
N SER A 60 22.52 -14.45 17.82
CA SER A 60 23.29 -14.64 19.05
C SER A 60 24.14 -13.43 19.44
N ILE A 61 24.54 -12.58 18.47
CA ILE A 61 25.28 -11.33 18.70
C ILE A 61 24.52 -10.41 19.68
N PHE A 62 23.20 -10.40 19.59
CA PHE A 62 22.33 -9.54 20.38
C PHE A 62 21.88 -10.16 21.73
N ASN A 63 22.35 -11.36 22.07
CA ASN A 63 22.03 -12.01 23.34
C ASN A 63 22.86 -11.47 24.53
N GLY A 64 23.99 -10.81 24.24
CA GLY A 64 24.86 -10.20 25.23
C GLY A 64 24.49 -8.74 25.51
N SER A 65 25.53 -7.94 25.76
CA SER A 65 25.36 -6.48 25.92
C SER A 65 24.87 -5.83 24.62
N LEU A 66 23.95 -4.88 24.74
CA LEU A 66 23.51 -4.05 23.62
C LEU A 66 24.32 -2.72 23.53
N ASP A 67 25.41 -2.59 24.31
CA ASP A 67 26.36 -1.47 24.15
C ASP A 67 26.98 -1.48 22.75
N ILE A 68 27.10 -0.29 22.15
CA ILE A 68 27.53 -0.18 20.76
C ILE A 68 28.99 -0.61 20.56
N ASN A 69 29.89 -0.37 21.53
CA ASN A 69 31.26 -0.84 21.42
C ASN A 69 31.34 -2.37 21.47
N TYR A 70 30.50 -2.99 22.29
CA TYR A 70 30.38 -4.45 22.29
C TYR A 70 29.82 -4.98 20.97
N LEU A 71 28.72 -4.39 20.49
CA LEU A 71 28.04 -4.83 19.27
C LEU A 71 28.96 -4.68 18.02
N THR A 72 29.73 -3.59 17.92
CA THR A 72 30.63 -3.41 16.78
C THR A 72 31.74 -4.49 16.77
N VAL A 73 32.29 -4.83 17.93
CA VAL A 73 33.30 -5.93 18.04
C VAL A 73 32.66 -7.29 17.73
N ALA A 74 31.50 -7.58 18.29
CA ALA A 74 30.81 -8.84 18.08
C ALA A 74 30.38 -9.05 16.61
N ILE A 75 29.88 -8.00 15.95
CA ILE A 75 29.55 -8.03 14.53
C ILE A 75 30.78 -8.22 13.67
N SER A 76 31.91 -7.50 13.95
CA SER A 76 33.16 -7.67 13.20
C SER A 76 33.76 -9.06 13.38
N ALA A 77 33.61 -9.66 14.56
CA ALA A 77 34.06 -11.04 14.80
C ALA A 77 33.22 -12.07 14.02
N ALA A 78 31.88 -11.83 13.91
CA ALA A 78 30.98 -12.72 13.20
C ALA A 78 31.00 -12.52 11.69
N ILE A 79 31.27 -11.30 11.23
CA ILE A 79 31.30 -10.88 9.82
C ILE A 79 32.65 -10.21 9.54
N PRO A 80 33.70 -10.98 9.12
CA PRO A 80 35.03 -10.43 8.93
C PRO A 80 35.16 -9.28 7.95
N SER A 81 34.21 -9.13 7.03
CA SER A 81 34.14 -8.01 6.09
C SER A 81 33.47 -6.76 6.67
N ALA A 82 32.93 -6.79 7.89
CA ALA A 82 32.28 -5.66 8.51
C ALA A 82 33.31 -4.64 9.01
N ILE A 83 33.31 -3.46 8.40
CA ILE A 83 34.15 -2.33 8.78
C ILE A 83 33.25 -1.25 9.40
N PHE A 84 33.64 -0.81 10.60
CA PHE A 84 32.93 0.25 11.32
C PHE A 84 33.70 1.57 11.23
N GLU A 85 33.27 2.44 10.34
CA GLU A 85 33.78 3.80 10.21
C GLU A 85 32.70 4.78 10.72
N PRO A 86 32.93 5.51 11.83
CA PRO A 86 31.95 6.43 12.39
C PRO A 86 31.42 7.42 11.34
N TYR A 87 30.12 7.62 11.30
CA TYR A 87 29.36 8.50 10.38
C TYR A 87 29.37 8.07 8.90
N ASN A 88 30.12 7.04 8.53
CA ASN A 88 30.26 6.52 7.17
C ASN A 88 29.75 5.09 7.00
N THR A 89 29.36 4.41 8.10
CA THR A 89 28.80 3.05 8.07
C THR A 89 27.29 3.08 8.26
N CYS A 90 26.59 2.32 7.42
CA CYS A 90 25.17 2.01 7.58
C CYS A 90 25.00 0.52 7.87
N LEU A 91 24.31 0.20 8.95
CA LEU A 91 23.87 -1.16 9.23
C LEU A 91 22.47 -1.36 8.65
N ILE A 92 22.27 -2.49 7.98
CA ILE A 92 20.97 -2.91 7.47
C ILE A 92 20.59 -4.19 8.20
N PHE A 93 19.48 -4.14 8.95
CA PHE A 93 18.88 -5.28 9.63
C PHE A 93 17.64 -5.71 8.85
N ASP A 94 17.79 -6.76 8.04
CA ASP A 94 16.68 -7.29 7.25
C ASP A 94 15.92 -8.35 8.03
N GLU A 95 14.58 -8.39 7.82
CA GLU A 95 13.63 -9.24 8.57
C GLU A 95 13.77 -9.04 10.10
N ILE A 96 13.80 -7.78 10.54
CA ILE A 96 14.04 -7.39 11.95
C ILE A 96 13.11 -8.06 12.95
N GLN A 97 11.90 -8.46 12.53
CA GLN A 97 10.97 -9.19 13.38
C GLN A 97 11.49 -10.57 13.81
N ASP A 98 12.45 -11.13 13.08
CA ASP A 98 13.07 -12.41 13.42
C ASP A 98 14.15 -12.29 14.52
N CYS A 99 14.50 -11.05 14.94
CA CYS A 99 15.43 -10.78 16.05
C CYS A 99 14.98 -9.56 16.88
N ALA A 100 14.15 -9.81 17.89
CA ALA A 100 13.60 -8.74 18.73
C ALA A 100 14.66 -7.99 19.54
N LYS A 101 15.72 -8.68 19.96
CA LYS A 101 16.84 -8.05 20.67
C LYS A 101 17.63 -7.10 19.76
N ALA A 102 17.78 -7.41 18.47
CA ALA A 102 18.34 -6.47 17.50
C ALA A 102 17.47 -5.22 17.37
N ARG A 103 16.13 -5.35 17.37
CA ARG A 103 15.24 -4.19 17.40
C ARG A 103 15.39 -3.38 18.69
N SER A 104 15.54 -4.04 19.85
CA SER A 104 15.80 -3.35 21.12
C SER A 104 17.12 -2.57 21.11
N SER A 105 18.13 -3.01 20.33
CA SER A 105 19.43 -2.31 20.20
C SER A 105 19.31 -0.96 19.48
N LEU A 106 18.24 -0.70 18.74
CA LEU A 106 18.06 0.57 18.02
C LEU A 106 18.07 1.79 18.95
N LYS A 107 17.60 1.63 20.20
CA LYS A 107 17.73 2.68 21.23
C LYS A 107 19.18 3.07 21.46
N PHE A 108 20.07 2.09 21.57
CA PHE A 108 21.49 2.33 21.85
C PHE A 108 22.20 2.92 20.64
N PHE A 109 21.89 2.48 19.42
CA PHE A 109 22.37 3.11 18.19
C PHE A 109 21.94 4.57 18.09
N LYS A 110 20.68 4.90 18.45
CA LYS A 110 20.22 6.31 18.47
C LYS A 110 20.99 7.15 19.49
N LEU A 111 21.26 6.63 20.68
CA LEU A 111 21.94 7.35 21.73
C LEU A 111 23.45 7.54 21.43
N ASP A 112 24.06 6.55 20.80
CA ASP A 112 25.48 6.60 20.38
C ASP A 112 25.69 7.55 19.18
N GLY A 113 24.86 7.47 18.17
CA GLY A 113 24.83 8.36 17.01
C GLY A 113 25.97 8.20 15.99
N ARG A 114 26.93 7.29 16.21
CA ARG A 114 28.06 7.06 15.26
C ARG A 114 27.64 6.33 14.00
N TYR A 115 26.61 5.50 14.06
CA TYR A 115 26.24 4.60 12.98
C TYR A 115 24.74 4.73 12.67
N ASP A 116 24.44 4.81 11.39
CA ASP A 116 23.06 4.78 10.93
C ASP A 116 22.56 3.34 10.82
N VAL A 117 21.31 3.10 11.21
CA VAL A 117 20.67 1.79 11.11
C VAL A 117 19.37 1.89 10.34
N ILE A 118 19.21 1.04 9.33
CA ILE A 118 17.97 0.89 8.57
C ILE A 118 17.51 -0.56 8.70
N CYS A 119 16.30 -0.76 9.18
CA CYS A 119 15.68 -2.07 9.31
C CYS A 119 14.61 -2.26 8.26
N THR A 120 14.43 -3.50 7.80
CA THR A 120 13.26 -3.88 7.01
C THR A 120 12.51 -5.02 7.68
N GLY A 121 11.21 -5.10 7.42
CA GLY A 121 10.40 -6.18 7.96
C GLY A 121 9.00 -6.27 7.36
N SER A 122 8.33 -7.40 7.57
CA SER A 122 6.93 -7.58 7.17
C SER A 122 5.99 -6.78 8.08
N LEU A 123 4.82 -6.38 7.57
CA LEU A 123 3.83 -5.62 8.33
C LEU A 123 3.41 -6.36 9.60
N LEU A 124 3.05 -7.64 9.50
CA LEU A 124 2.64 -8.45 10.66
C LEU A 124 3.76 -8.58 11.68
N GLY A 125 4.97 -8.92 11.23
CA GLY A 125 6.10 -9.12 12.14
C GLY A 125 6.52 -7.85 12.87
N VAL A 126 6.61 -6.71 12.18
CA VAL A 126 6.98 -5.43 12.80
C VAL A 126 5.89 -4.91 13.74
N ASN A 127 4.60 -5.18 13.45
CA ASN A 127 3.47 -4.82 14.31
C ASN A 127 3.33 -5.72 15.55
N GLY A 128 4.21 -6.70 15.76
CA GLY A 128 4.27 -7.52 16.97
C GLY A 128 3.54 -8.86 16.89
N TYR A 129 3.04 -9.25 15.71
CA TYR A 129 2.52 -10.60 15.50
C TYR A 129 3.67 -11.60 15.42
N ARG A 130 3.79 -12.49 16.40
CA ARG A 130 4.89 -13.47 16.50
C ARG A 130 4.37 -14.88 16.72
N SER A 131 5.05 -15.86 16.10
CA SER A 131 4.75 -17.28 16.28
C SER A 131 5.30 -17.88 17.59
N ASP A 132 6.37 -17.29 18.16
CA ASP A 132 7.11 -17.88 19.28
C ASP A 132 7.13 -16.93 20.48
N LEU A 133 6.15 -17.10 21.37
CA LEU A 133 5.99 -16.30 22.58
C LEU A 133 6.97 -16.66 23.71
N GLN A 134 7.87 -17.66 23.54
CA GLN A 134 8.63 -18.20 24.65
C GLN A 134 10.02 -17.59 24.87
N ASP A 135 10.69 -17.05 23.84
CA ASP A 135 12.11 -16.64 23.96
C ASP A 135 12.35 -15.13 24.13
N ASP A 136 11.36 -14.27 24.00
CA ASP A 136 11.55 -12.82 23.90
C ASP A 136 10.89 -11.99 25.02
N ARG A 137 10.65 -12.54 26.21
CA ARG A 137 10.04 -11.80 27.33
C ARG A 137 10.82 -10.56 27.77
N GLU A 138 12.09 -10.46 27.41
CA GLU A 138 12.98 -9.34 27.77
C GLU A 138 13.15 -8.30 26.65
N ALA A 139 12.68 -8.58 25.43
CA ALA A 139 12.87 -7.65 24.31
C ALA A 139 11.78 -6.58 24.31
N SER A 140 12.15 -5.33 24.52
CA SER A 140 11.23 -4.19 24.47
C SER A 140 11.29 -3.50 23.08
N ILE A 141 10.13 -3.09 22.56
CA ILE A 141 10.08 -2.19 21.42
C ILE A 141 10.66 -0.84 21.84
N PRO A 142 11.64 -0.28 21.11
CA PRO A 142 12.31 0.96 21.49
C PRO A 142 11.43 2.20 21.17
N VAL A 143 10.29 2.32 21.86
CA VAL A 143 9.33 3.41 21.66
C VAL A 143 10.03 4.77 21.78
N GLY A 144 9.88 5.61 20.76
CA GLY A 144 10.50 6.94 20.71
C GLY A 144 11.92 6.98 20.16
N PHE A 145 12.58 5.82 19.92
CA PHE A 145 13.95 5.71 19.43
C PHE A 145 14.07 5.16 18.01
N GLU A 146 12.97 4.89 17.35
CA GLU A 146 12.91 4.48 15.94
C GLU A 146 11.90 5.33 15.19
N ASP A 147 12.11 5.53 13.88
CA ASP A 147 11.11 6.06 12.94
C ASP A 147 10.59 4.90 12.12
N ILE A 148 9.26 4.76 12.02
CA ILE A 148 8.62 3.67 11.29
C ILE A 148 7.90 4.27 10.08
N ILE A 149 8.19 3.71 8.89
CA ILE A 149 7.52 4.11 7.65
C ILE A 149 6.96 2.90 6.91
N ASP A 150 5.87 3.15 6.18
CA ASP A 150 5.25 2.15 5.32
C ASP A 150 5.83 2.24 3.91
N MET A 151 6.17 1.09 3.33
CA MET A 151 6.50 0.95 1.92
C MET A 151 5.45 0.10 1.22
N TYR A 152 4.81 0.70 0.23
CA TYR A 152 3.80 0.03 -0.59
C TYR A 152 4.39 -0.59 -1.85
N PRO A 153 3.68 -1.50 -2.54
CA PRO A 153 3.95 -1.81 -3.94
C PRO A 153 4.03 -0.53 -4.77
N MET A 154 4.66 -0.57 -5.93
CA MET A 154 4.78 0.61 -6.78
C MET A 154 3.40 1.20 -7.10
N ASP A 155 3.29 2.52 -6.94
CA ASP A 155 2.07 3.23 -7.31
C ASP A 155 2.06 3.58 -8.81
N PHE A 156 0.97 4.18 -9.27
CA PHE A 156 0.83 4.52 -10.69
C PHE A 156 1.90 5.52 -11.18
N GLU A 157 2.32 6.46 -10.36
CA GLU A 157 3.38 7.41 -10.74
C GLU A 157 4.73 6.69 -10.89
N GLU A 158 5.09 5.80 -9.95
CA GLU A 158 6.30 4.98 -10.03
C GLU A 158 6.28 4.02 -11.23
N TRP A 159 5.09 3.47 -11.56
CA TRP A 159 4.87 2.70 -12.80
C TRP A 159 5.15 3.52 -14.05
N THR A 160 4.66 4.75 -14.11
CA THR A 160 4.92 5.60 -15.29
C THR A 160 6.39 5.99 -15.39
N TRP A 161 7.10 6.18 -14.27
CA TRP A 161 8.57 6.38 -14.32
C TRP A 161 9.29 5.16 -14.88
N ALA A 162 8.87 3.96 -14.51
CA ALA A 162 9.43 2.72 -15.04
C ALA A 162 9.18 2.58 -16.56
N ASN A 163 8.12 3.19 -17.08
CA ASN A 163 7.78 3.29 -18.48
C ASN A 163 8.39 4.53 -19.19
N GLY A 164 9.34 5.22 -18.56
CA GLY A 164 10.09 6.34 -19.17
C GLY A 164 9.38 7.69 -19.14
N ILE A 165 8.23 7.84 -18.48
CA ILE A 165 7.56 9.14 -18.30
C ILE A 165 8.40 10.02 -17.36
N LYS A 166 8.70 11.23 -17.83
CA LYS A 166 9.57 12.17 -17.12
C LYS A 166 8.77 13.33 -16.50
N LYS A 167 9.43 14.03 -15.58
CA LYS A 167 8.87 15.16 -14.83
C LYS A 167 8.06 16.17 -15.65
N PRO A 168 8.46 16.62 -16.86
CA PRO A 168 7.66 17.59 -17.62
C PRO A 168 6.22 17.16 -17.91
N VAL A 169 5.96 15.84 -18.04
CA VAL A 169 4.59 15.34 -18.22
C VAL A 169 3.76 15.56 -16.95
N PHE A 170 4.32 15.27 -15.79
CA PHE A 170 3.64 15.52 -14.50
C PHE A 170 3.39 16.99 -14.24
N ASP A 171 4.37 17.86 -14.57
CA ASP A 171 4.21 19.31 -14.44
C ASP A 171 3.06 19.81 -15.35
N LEU A 172 2.92 19.26 -16.56
CA LEU A 172 1.80 19.56 -17.44
C LEU A 172 0.46 19.05 -16.88
N LEU A 173 0.41 17.80 -16.41
CA LEU A 173 -0.80 17.23 -15.81
C LEU A 173 -1.25 18.06 -14.59
N HIS A 174 -0.31 18.47 -13.74
CA HIS A 174 -0.58 19.34 -12.60
C HIS A 174 -1.12 20.70 -13.06
N LYS A 175 -0.52 21.32 -14.09
CA LYS A 175 -1.02 22.57 -14.66
C LYS A 175 -2.43 22.44 -15.22
N CYS A 176 -2.72 21.33 -15.93
CA CYS A 176 -4.06 21.05 -16.43
C CYS A 176 -5.06 20.89 -15.28
N LEU A 177 -4.69 20.19 -14.20
CA LEU A 177 -5.55 20.01 -13.01
C LEU A 177 -5.83 21.35 -12.30
N VAL A 178 -4.82 22.19 -12.10
CA VAL A 178 -4.96 23.50 -11.43
C VAL A 178 -5.86 24.44 -12.24
N ASN A 179 -5.66 24.45 -13.55
CA ASN A 179 -6.43 25.32 -14.47
C ASN A 179 -7.77 24.68 -14.92
N GLU A 180 -8.04 23.44 -14.53
CA GLU A 180 -9.21 22.65 -14.93
C GLU A 180 -9.39 22.58 -16.45
N THR A 181 -8.26 22.50 -17.18
CA THR A 181 -8.21 22.42 -18.63
C THR A 181 -7.93 21.00 -19.11
N PRO A 182 -8.49 20.57 -20.24
CA PRO A 182 -8.21 19.24 -20.80
C PRO A 182 -6.71 18.99 -21.01
N VAL A 183 -6.29 17.77 -20.70
CA VAL A 183 -4.96 17.26 -21.06
C VAL A 183 -4.91 17.09 -22.57
N PRO A 184 -3.83 17.52 -23.26
CA PRO A 184 -3.66 17.33 -24.71
C PRO A 184 -3.81 15.85 -25.10
N ASP A 185 -4.50 15.56 -26.19
CA ASP A 185 -4.95 14.22 -26.58
C ASP A 185 -3.81 13.19 -26.62
N ALA A 186 -2.65 13.55 -27.18
CA ALA A 186 -1.52 12.63 -27.26
C ALA A 186 -1.04 12.16 -25.88
N ILE A 187 -1.02 13.07 -24.91
CA ILE A 187 -0.61 12.77 -23.52
C ILE A 187 -1.75 12.04 -22.80
N HIS A 188 -2.99 12.49 -22.97
CA HIS A 188 -4.16 11.85 -22.40
C HIS A 188 -4.27 10.38 -22.80
N ASN A 189 -4.16 10.09 -24.10
CA ASN A 189 -4.24 8.73 -24.63
C ASN A 189 -3.10 7.85 -24.11
N ARG A 190 -1.86 8.37 -24.06
CA ARG A 190 -0.72 7.61 -23.53
C ARG A 190 -0.87 7.33 -22.04
N MET A 191 -1.29 8.29 -21.23
CA MET A 191 -1.49 8.10 -19.79
C MET A 191 -2.66 7.14 -19.49
N ARG A 192 -3.71 7.19 -20.31
CA ARG A 192 -4.83 6.25 -20.26
C ARG A 192 -4.39 4.81 -20.57
N GLU A 193 -3.59 4.62 -21.60
CA GLU A 193 -3.01 3.32 -21.95
C GLU A 193 -2.15 2.77 -20.78
N LEU A 194 -1.24 3.59 -20.26
CA LEU A 194 -0.39 3.22 -19.11
C LEU A 194 -1.22 2.88 -17.87
N PHE A 195 -2.35 3.55 -17.67
CA PHE A 195 -3.23 3.26 -16.54
C PHE A 195 -3.92 1.90 -16.70
N LEU A 196 -4.40 1.56 -17.90
CA LEU A 196 -4.98 0.24 -18.16
C LEU A 196 -3.95 -0.88 -17.98
N GLN A 197 -2.71 -0.67 -18.44
CA GLN A 197 -1.62 -1.60 -18.19
C GLN A 197 -1.32 -1.74 -16.71
N TYR A 198 -1.26 -0.62 -15.95
CA TYR A 198 -1.04 -0.64 -14.51
C TYR A 198 -2.13 -1.40 -13.74
N ILE A 199 -3.39 -1.25 -14.11
CA ILE A 199 -4.49 -2.01 -13.51
C ILE A 199 -4.22 -3.51 -13.63
N ILE A 200 -3.75 -3.96 -14.79
CA ILE A 200 -3.52 -5.39 -15.09
C ILE A 200 -2.25 -5.90 -14.41
N VAL A 201 -1.16 -5.14 -14.47
CA VAL A 201 0.16 -5.53 -13.97
C VAL A 201 0.27 -5.33 -12.46
N GLY A 202 -0.37 -4.30 -11.92
CA GLY A 202 -0.25 -3.90 -10.51
C GLY A 202 1.08 -3.23 -10.19
N GLY A 203 1.35 -3.14 -8.88
CA GLY A 203 2.54 -2.46 -8.35
C GLY A 203 3.64 -3.40 -7.85
N MET A 204 3.50 -4.71 -7.97
CA MET A 204 4.53 -5.65 -7.50
C MET A 204 5.76 -5.59 -8.39
N PRO A 205 6.98 -5.27 -7.85
CA PRO A 205 8.17 -5.04 -8.65
C PRO A 205 8.54 -6.19 -9.59
N GLU A 206 8.32 -7.44 -9.19
CA GLU A 206 8.61 -8.61 -10.01
C GLU A 206 7.63 -8.74 -11.17
N ALA A 207 6.33 -8.52 -10.94
CA ALA A 207 5.32 -8.49 -11.98
C ALA A 207 5.60 -7.36 -12.99
N ILE A 208 5.97 -6.17 -12.50
CA ILE A 208 6.37 -5.04 -13.34
C ILE A 208 7.59 -5.39 -14.19
N LYS A 209 8.61 -5.98 -13.57
CA LYS A 209 9.83 -6.40 -14.27
C LYS A 209 9.50 -7.39 -15.38
N THR A 210 8.74 -8.42 -15.07
CA THR A 210 8.34 -9.45 -16.05
C THR A 210 7.59 -8.82 -17.23
N PHE A 211 6.63 -7.93 -16.94
CA PHE A 211 5.87 -7.26 -18.00
C PHE A 211 6.74 -6.35 -18.88
N LEU A 212 7.63 -5.55 -18.28
CA LEU A 212 8.49 -4.63 -19.05
C LEU A 212 9.56 -5.37 -19.84
N ASP A 213 10.05 -6.51 -19.36
CA ASP A 213 11.05 -7.31 -20.07
C ASP A 213 10.46 -8.15 -21.20
N THR A 214 9.21 -8.61 -21.07
CA THR A 214 8.61 -9.58 -21.99
C THR A 214 7.42 -9.05 -22.79
N HIS A 215 6.75 -8.02 -22.29
CA HIS A 215 5.44 -7.54 -22.78
C HIS A 215 4.36 -8.65 -22.83
N ASP A 216 4.54 -9.73 -22.06
CA ASP A 216 3.66 -10.89 -22.00
C ASP A 216 2.80 -10.87 -20.74
N ILE A 217 1.49 -10.66 -20.94
CA ILE A 217 0.49 -10.63 -19.86
C ILE A 217 0.36 -12.00 -19.19
N ASN A 218 0.51 -13.10 -19.91
CA ASN A 218 0.36 -14.44 -19.35
C ASN A 218 1.55 -14.76 -18.43
N GLN A 219 2.77 -14.40 -18.80
CA GLN A 219 3.94 -14.54 -17.92
C GLN A 219 3.80 -13.65 -16.68
N THR A 220 3.35 -12.41 -16.84
CA THR A 220 3.07 -11.49 -15.73
C THR A 220 2.04 -12.09 -14.78
N ARG A 221 0.95 -12.66 -15.31
CA ARG A 221 -0.09 -13.32 -14.50
C ARG A 221 0.45 -14.51 -13.71
N LYS A 222 1.35 -15.30 -14.26
CA LYS A 222 2.00 -16.40 -13.53
C LYS A 222 2.77 -15.89 -12.31
N VAL A 223 3.53 -14.82 -12.46
CA VAL A 223 4.24 -14.17 -11.34
C VAL A 223 3.25 -13.64 -10.30
N GLN A 224 2.20 -12.96 -10.71
CA GLN A 224 1.17 -12.46 -9.79
C GLN A 224 0.49 -13.59 -9.03
N ARG A 225 0.15 -14.70 -9.68
CA ARG A 225 -0.43 -15.90 -9.04
C ARG A 225 0.52 -16.50 -8.00
N GLN A 226 1.80 -16.59 -8.34
CA GLN A 226 2.82 -17.06 -7.39
C GLN A 226 2.87 -16.16 -6.16
N ILE A 227 2.87 -14.83 -6.33
CA ILE A 227 2.83 -13.88 -5.21
C ILE A 227 1.57 -14.06 -4.36
N VAL A 228 0.41 -14.25 -4.98
CA VAL A 228 -0.86 -14.52 -4.27
C VAL A 228 -0.77 -15.82 -3.45
N ASP A 229 -0.18 -16.87 -4.00
CA ASP A 229 -0.03 -18.14 -3.29
C ASP A 229 0.98 -18.03 -2.14
N GLU A 230 2.06 -17.30 -2.32
CA GLU A 230 3.02 -16.97 -1.24
C GLU A 230 2.37 -16.12 -0.14
N TYR A 231 1.47 -15.18 -0.49
CA TYR A 231 0.69 -14.44 0.49
C TYR A 231 -0.25 -15.34 1.31
N LYS A 232 -0.87 -16.35 0.70
CA LYS A 232 -1.69 -17.35 1.42
C LYS A 232 -0.88 -18.15 2.45
N ILE A 233 0.40 -18.36 2.18
CA ILE A 233 1.31 -19.05 3.11
C ILE A 233 1.75 -18.08 4.21
N ASP A 234 2.18 -16.87 3.84
CA ASP A 234 2.74 -15.90 4.77
C ASP A 234 1.69 -15.35 5.76
N MET A 235 0.48 -15.04 5.27
CA MET A 235 -0.57 -14.48 6.13
C MET A 235 -0.97 -15.40 7.28
N VAL A 236 -0.73 -16.69 7.19
CA VAL A 236 -1.04 -17.65 8.26
C VAL A 236 0.20 -18.07 9.07
N LYS A 237 1.39 -17.53 8.74
CA LYS A 237 2.66 -17.90 9.40
C LYS A 237 2.61 -17.68 10.90
N TYR A 238 2.05 -16.54 11.32
CA TYR A 238 1.99 -16.11 12.72
C TYR A 238 0.62 -16.38 13.37
N ALA A 239 -0.34 -16.97 12.65
CA ALA A 239 -1.68 -17.23 13.13
C ALA A 239 -1.74 -18.55 13.91
N LEU A 240 -2.67 -18.61 14.91
CA LEU A 240 -2.98 -19.85 15.61
C LEU A 240 -3.56 -20.88 14.65
N PRO A 241 -3.35 -22.18 14.89
CA PRO A 241 -3.83 -23.25 13.99
C PRO A 241 -5.32 -23.16 13.64
N GLU A 242 -6.16 -22.81 14.62
CA GLU A 242 -7.61 -22.64 14.46
C GLU A 242 -8.02 -21.45 13.60
N ASP A 243 -7.21 -20.40 13.57
CA ASP A 243 -7.50 -19.17 12.80
C ASP A 243 -7.08 -19.27 11.32
N LYS A 244 -6.11 -20.15 11.01
CA LYS A 244 -5.55 -20.27 9.65
C LYS A 244 -6.60 -20.53 8.57
N PRO A 245 -7.58 -21.45 8.75
CA PRO A 245 -8.63 -21.65 7.74
C PRO A 245 -9.50 -20.41 7.55
N HIS A 246 -9.87 -19.72 8.63
CA HIS A 246 -10.72 -18.52 8.59
C HIS A 246 -10.05 -17.35 7.87
N ILE A 247 -8.73 -17.17 8.07
CA ILE A 247 -7.94 -16.14 7.37
C ILE A 247 -7.93 -16.41 5.86
N ARG A 248 -7.71 -17.68 5.46
CA ARG A 248 -7.73 -18.08 4.04
C ARG A 248 -9.12 -17.90 3.42
N GLU A 249 -10.18 -18.37 4.10
CA GLU A 249 -11.57 -18.23 3.65
C GLU A 249 -11.93 -16.73 3.44
N CYS A 250 -11.52 -15.85 4.37
CA CYS A 250 -11.69 -14.40 4.21
C CYS A 250 -11.00 -13.89 2.96
N PHE A 251 -9.71 -14.22 2.77
CA PHE A 251 -8.92 -13.77 1.62
C PHE A 251 -9.51 -14.25 0.30
N GLU A 252 -9.86 -15.53 0.20
CA GLU A 252 -10.43 -16.13 -1.02
C GLU A 252 -11.85 -15.63 -1.34
N SER A 253 -12.54 -15.03 -0.36
CA SER A 253 -13.86 -14.43 -0.58
C SER A 253 -13.81 -13.07 -1.29
N ILE A 254 -12.65 -12.38 -1.32
CA ILE A 254 -12.52 -11.00 -1.80
C ILE A 254 -13.08 -10.79 -3.20
N PRO A 255 -12.76 -11.62 -4.22
CA PRO A 255 -13.35 -11.45 -5.55
C PRO A 255 -14.88 -11.49 -5.54
N ARG A 256 -15.47 -12.40 -4.76
CA ARG A 256 -16.93 -12.51 -4.62
C ARG A 256 -17.57 -11.35 -3.87
N GLN A 257 -16.84 -10.73 -2.92
CA GLN A 257 -17.30 -9.54 -2.20
C GLN A 257 -17.35 -8.33 -3.14
N LEU A 258 -16.29 -8.13 -3.94
CA LEU A 258 -16.16 -7.00 -4.87
C LEU A 258 -17.05 -7.10 -6.11
N GLY A 259 -17.36 -8.32 -6.56
CA GLY A 259 -18.16 -8.57 -7.76
C GLY A 259 -19.67 -8.32 -7.59
N ARG A 260 -20.14 -7.93 -6.40
CA ARG A 260 -21.56 -7.67 -6.13
C ARG A 260 -21.93 -6.22 -6.38
N ASP A 261 -23.22 -5.99 -6.66
CA ASP A 261 -23.78 -4.63 -6.77
C ASP A 261 -23.61 -3.87 -5.44
N ASN A 262 -24.02 -4.50 -4.33
CA ASN A 262 -23.72 -4.00 -2.98
C ASN A 262 -22.40 -4.61 -2.49
N LYS A 263 -21.34 -3.82 -2.49
CA LYS A 263 -19.98 -4.22 -2.13
C LYS A 263 -19.71 -4.19 -0.62
N LYS A 264 -20.72 -3.93 0.21
CA LYS A 264 -20.61 -4.06 1.66
C LYS A 264 -20.13 -5.46 2.02
N PHE A 265 -19.07 -5.55 2.84
CA PHE A 265 -18.52 -6.83 3.26
C PHE A 265 -19.57 -7.65 4.02
N THR A 266 -19.77 -8.90 3.60
CA THR A 266 -20.79 -9.79 4.14
C THR A 266 -20.16 -11.12 4.55
N TYR A 267 -20.20 -11.42 5.84
CA TYR A 267 -19.56 -12.62 6.41
C TYR A 267 -20.16 -13.92 5.90
N SER A 268 -21.46 -13.95 5.55
CA SER A 268 -22.10 -15.13 4.96
C SER A 268 -21.60 -15.49 3.55
N ILE A 269 -20.88 -14.58 2.88
CA ILE A 269 -20.19 -14.84 1.60
C ILE A 269 -18.84 -15.53 1.83
N VAL A 270 -18.19 -15.25 2.96
CA VAL A 270 -17.00 -15.98 3.35
C VAL A 270 -17.36 -17.44 3.49
N LYS A 271 -18.38 -17.73 4.31
CA LYS A 271 -18.89 -19.09 4.56
C LYS A 271 -20.40 -19.05 4.83
N LYS A 272 -21.18 -19.98 4.30
CA LYS A 272 -22.61 -20.07 4.54
C LYS A 272 -22.89 -20.14 6.05
N GLY A 273 -23.69 -19.21 6.56
CA GLY A 273 -23.97 -19.05 7.99
C GLY A 273 -22.88 -18.35 8.80
N GLY A 274 -21.79 -17.89 8.16
CA GLY A 274 -20.71 -17.15 8.82
C GLY A 274 -21.18 -15.84 9.46
N ARG A 275 -20.67 -15.57 10.67
CA ARG A 275 -21.01 -14.38 11.46
C ARG A 275 -19.77 -13.54 11.73
N SER A 276 -19.96 -12.26 12.05
CA SER A 276 -18.87 -11.33 12.36
C SER A 276 -17.93 -11.86 13.45
N LYS A 277 -18.46 -12.49 14.49
CA LYS A 277 -17.66 -13.04 15.59
C LYS A 277 -16.65 -14.10 15.14
N ASP A 278 -16.95 -14.83 14.05
CA ASP A 278 -16.13 -15.95 13.55
C ASP A 278 -14.97 -15.46 12.67
N PHE A 279 -15.11 -14.29 12.01
CA PHE A 279 -14.19 -13.84 10.96
C PHE A 279 -13.60 -12.44 11.18
N LYS A 280 -14.07 -11.67 12.19
CA LYS A 280 -13.60 -10.29 12.42
C LYS A 280 -12.10 -10.23 12.68
N GLY A 281 -11.57 -11.13 13.50
CA GLY A 281 -10.13 -11.24 13.78
C GLY A 281 -9.34 -11.61 12.52
N SER A 282 -9.83 -12.58 11.75
CA SER A 282 -9.20 -13.02 10.51
C SER A 282 -9.14 -11.91 9.45
N LEU A 283 -10.20 -11.11 9.35
CA LEU A 283 -10.22 -9.97 8.43
C LEU A 283 -9.26 -8.85 8.89
N GLN A 284 -9.20 -8.58 10.21
CA GLN A 284 -8.22 -7.65 10.76
C GLN A 284 -6.79 -8.11 10.46
N TRP A 285 -6.54 -9.40 10.59
CA TRP A 285 -5.24 -9.99 10.28
C TRP A 285 -4.79 -9.74 8.84
N ILE A 286 -5.69 -9.93 7.85
CA ILE A 286 -5.37 -9.71 6.44
C ILE A 286 -5.11 -8.22 6.16
N GLU A 287 -5.84 -7.33 6.83
CA GLU A 287 -5.62 -5.88 6.75
C GLU A 287 -4.27 -5.48 7.37
N ASP A 288 -3.94 -6.01 8.56
CA ASP A 288 -2.66 -5.77 9.23
C ASP A 288 -1.46 -6.36 8.45
N ALA A 289 -1.71 -7.39 7.63
CA ALA A 289 -0.75 -7.90 6.65
C ALA A 289 -0.56 -6.96 5.45
N GLY A 290 -1.40 -5.93 5.31
CA GLY A 290 -1.36 -4.96 4.22
C GLY A 290 -1.87 -5.48 2.88
N ILE A 291 -2.53 -6.63 2.88
CA ILE A 291 -3.03 -7.29 1.66
C ILE A 291 -4.35 -6.67 1.20
N VAL A 292 -5.15 -6.20 2.15
CA VAL A 292 -6.43 -5.55 1.90
C VAL A 292 -6.54 -4.23 2.65
N ARG A 293 -7.53 -3.43 2.28
CA ARG A 293 -7.88 -2.17 2.93
C ARG A 293 -9.38 -2.12 3.16
N ARG A 294 -9.80 -1.72 4.36
CA ARG A 294 -11.20 -1.42 4.64
C ARG A 294 -11.52 0.00 4.23
N CYS A 295 -12.68 0.15 3.58
CA CYS A 295 -13.30 1.43 3.29
C CYS A 295 -14.55 1.54 4.15
N TYR A 296 -14.53 2.41 5.17
CA TYR A 296 -15.61 2.50 6.15
C TYR A 296 -16.76 3.38 5.66
N ASN A 297 -17.99 2.95 5.93
CA ASN A 297 -19.17 3.80 5.70
C ASN A 297 -19.17 4.96 6.69
N LEU A 298 -19.54 6.13 6.20
CA LEU A 298 -19.74 7.32 7.04
C LEU A 298 -21.20 7.42 7.47
N SER A 299 -21.45 7.73 8.74
CA SER A 299 -22.78 8.11 9.24
C SER A 299 -23.21 9.47 8.72
N ILE A 300 -22.25 10.40 8.67
CA ILE A 300 -22.37 11.74 8.11
C ILE A 300 -21.10 12.00 7.28
N PRO A 301 -21.21 12.55 6.04
CA PRO A 301 -20.06 12.74 5.15
C PRO A 301 -19.28 14.01 5.47
N GLU A 302 -18.95 14.22 6.74
CA GLU A 302 -18.28 15.42 7.25
C GLU A 302 -16.92 15.09 7.88
N LEU A 303 -16.03 16.08 7.89
CA LEU A 303 -14.74 16.00 8.59
C LEU A 303 -14.95 16.22 10.11
N PRO A 304 -14.18 15.51 10.98
CA PRO A 304 -13.22 14.47 10.63
C PRO A 304 -13.88 13.13 10.33
N PHE A 305 -13.52 12.49 9.23
CA PHE A 305 -14.12 11.22 8.82
C PHE A 305 -13.98 10.10 9.85
N SER A 306 -12.86 10.05 10.56
CA SER A 306 -12.62 9.03 11.59
C SER A 306 -13.66 9.07 12.72
N GLY A 307 -14.18 10.24 13.06
CA GLY A 307 -15.25 10.42 14.06
C GLY A 307 -16.63 9.98 13.56
N ASN A 308 -16.82 9.95 12.23
CA ASN A 308 -18.08 9.61 11.58
C ASN A 308 -18.09 8.19 10.98
N ALA A 309 -17.02 7.42 11.13
CA ALA A 309 -16.87 6.09 10.57
C ALA A 309 -17.71 5.04 11.29
N ILE A 310 -18.45 4.24 10.54
CA ILE A 310 -19.21 3.10 11.05
C ILE A 310 -18.36 1.84 10.91
N HIS A 311 -17.64 1.46 11.97
CA HIS A 311 -16.63 0.39 11.93
C HIS A 311 -17.14 -1.01 11.57
N ASN A 312 -18.41 -1.30 11.76
CA ASN A 312 -19.03 -2.57 11.39
C ASN A 312 -19.73 -2.54 10.01
N ASN A 313 -19.61 -1.43 9.29
CA ASN A 313 -20.14 -1.25 7.95
C ASN A 313 -19.03 -0.74 7.03
N PHE A 314 -18.47 -1.63 6.22
CA PHE A 314 -17.32 -1.34 5.37
C PHE A 314 -17.33 -2.17 4.09
N LYS A 315 -16.67 -1.66 3.08
CA LYS A 315 -16.22 -2.40 1.88
C LYS A 315 -14.78 -2.85 2.09
N ILE A 316 -14.31 -3.80 1.28
CA ILE A 316 -12.94 -4.27 1.31
C ILE A 316 -12.35 -4.20 -0.11
N TYR A 317 -11.11 -3.72 -0.22
CA TYR A 317 -10.38 -3.65 -1.47
C TYR A 317 -9.02 -4.32 -1.33
N MET A 318 -8.54 -4.93 -2.43
CA MET A 318 -7.17 -5.43 -2.50
C MET A 318 -6.20 -4.24 -2.53
N ALA A 319 -5.11 -4.35 -1.80
CA ALA A 319 -4.06 -3.32 -1.75
C ALA A 319 -3.15 -3.27 -2.99
N ASP A 320 -3.35 -4.20 -3.93
CA ASP A 320 -2.76 -4.20 -5.26
C ASP A 320 -3.76 -4.72 -6.28
N THR A 321 -4.08 -3.89 -7.28
CA THR A 321 -5.11 -4.23 -8.27
C THR A 321 -4.68 -5.33 -9.22
N GLY A 322 -3.39 -5.42 -9.58
CA GLY A 322 -2.89 -6.51 -10.43
C GLY A 322 -3.01 -7.87 -9.76
N LEU A 323 -2.71 -7.94 -8.46
CA LEU A 323 -2.92 -9.17 -7.69
C LEU A 323 -4.42 -9.53 -7.62
N PHE A 324 -5.29 -8.54 -7.41
CA PHE A 324 -6.75 -8.76 -7.44
C PHE A 324 -7.20 -9.38 -8.76
N ILE A 325 -6.80 -8.78 -9.89
CA ILE A 325 -7.16 -9.29 -11.22
C ILE A 325 -6.60 -10.69 -11.46
N SER A 326 -5.40 -10.99 -10.95
CA SER A 326 -4.84 -12.34 -11.05
C SER A 326 -5.65 -13.40 -10.33
N MET A 327 -6.45 -13.05 -9.31
CA MET A 327 -7.36 -13.95 -8.59
C MET A 327 -8.64 -14.26 -9.38
N LEU A 328 -8.94 -13.49 -10.42
CA LEU A 328 -10.09 -13.71 -11.31
C LEU A 328 -9.81 -14.80 -12.34
N ASP A 329 -10.80 -15.08 -13.20
CA ASP A 329 -10.71 -16.10 -14.23
C ASP A 329 -9.61 -15.80 -15.27
N GLU A 330 -9.16 -16.84 -15.94
CA GLU A 330 -8.21 -16.72 -17.04
C GLU A 330 -8.84 -15.92 -18.20
N GLY A 331 -8.05 -15.02 -18.80
CA GLY A 331 -8.54 -14.15 -19.87
C GLY A 331 -9.03 -12.78 -19.39
N THR A 332 -9.35 -12.61 -18.10
CA THR A 332 -9.86 -11.32 -17.57
C THR A 332 -8.97 -10.12 -17.93
N GLN A 333 -7.65 -10.30 -17.98
CA GLN A 333 -6.70 -9.25 -18.37
C GLN A 333 -6.93 -8.76 -19.81
N PHE A 334 -7.20 -9.70 -20.74
CA PHE A 334 -7.49 -9.38 -22.13
C PHE A 334 -8.87 -8.72 -22.26
N ASP A 335 -9.87 -9.20 -21.51
CA ASP A 335 -11.21 -8.58 -21.47
C ASP A 335 -11.14 -7.13 -21.01
N ILE A 336 -10.26 -6.80 -20.04
CA ILE A 336 -10.02 -5.42 -19.60
C ILE A 336 -9.47 -4.56 -20.73
N LEU A 337 -8.44 -5.06 -21.44
CA LEU A 337 -7.81 -4.31 -22.56
C LEU A 337 -8.78 -4.09 -23.72
N ASN A 338 -9.59 -5.09 -24.05
CA ASN A 338 -10.56 -5.03 -25.13
C ASN A 338 -11.83 -4.24 -24.73
N GLY A 339 -12.01 -3.96 -23.43
CA GLY A 339 -13.20 -3.26 -22.92
C GLY A 339 -14.45 -4.12 -22.78
N ASP A 340 -14.31 -5.45 -22.84
CA ASP A 340 -15.39 -6.43 -22.93
C ASP A 340 -15.97 -6.87 -21.58
N LEU A 341 -15.38 -6.47 -20.45
CA LEU A 341 -15.87 -6.78 -19.10
C LEU A 341 -17.16 -5.98 -18.78
N PHE A 342 -18.30 -6.65 -18.84
CA PHE A 342 -19.59 -5.99 -18.62
C PHE A 342 -19.93 -5.79 -17.13
N GLY A 343 -20.02 -6.80 -16.32
CA GLY A 343 -20.49 -6.72 -14.93
C GLY A 343 -19.40 -6.37 -13.91
N PHE A 344 -18.20 -6.86 -14.08
CA PHE A 344 -17.11 -6.75 -13.11
C PHE A 344 -16.23 -5.51 -13.27
N LYS A 345 -16.39 -4.77 -14.38
CA LYS A 345 -15.57 -3.61 -14.73
C LYS A 345 -15.61 -2.53 -13.65
N GLY A 346 -16.78 -2.23 -13.12
CA GLY A 346 -16.94 -1.25 -12.04
C GLY A 346 -16.12 -1.60 -10.78
N ALA A 347 -16.12 -2.87 -10.39
CA ALA A 347 -15.35 -3.35 -9.23
C ALA A 347 -13.84 -3.18 -9.41
N ILE A 348 -13.33 -3.45 -10.61
CA ILE A 348 -11.90 -3.34 -10.93
C ILE A 348 -11.43 -1.89 -10.86
N PHE A 349 -12.16 -0.97 -11.52
CA PHE A 349 -11.79 0.45 -11.50
C PHE A 349 -11.96 1.08 -10.12
N GLU A 350 -12.99 0.71 -9.37
CA GLU A 350 -13.17 1.15 -7.99
C GLU A 350 -12.03 0.63 -7.09
N ASN A 351 -11.62 -0.64 -7.25
CA ASN A 351 -10.44 -1.18 -6.55
C ASN A 351 -9.15 -0.42 -6.95
N ALA A 352 -8.97 -0.07 -8.23
CA ALA A 352 -7.81 0.68 -8.68
C ALA A 352 -7.73 2.08 -8.04
N ILE A 353 -8.86 2.77 -7.89
CA ILE A 353 -8.90 4.05 -7.19
C ILE A 353 -8.68 3.87 -5.68
N ALA A 354 -9.25 2.83 -5.07
CA ALA A 354 -8.98 2.46 -3.67
C ALA A 354 -7.50 2.16 -3.42
N ASP A 355 -6.85 1.41 -4.32
CA ASP A 355 -5.43 1.11 -4.30
C ASP A 355 -4.58 2.39 -4.37
N ILE A 356 -4.89 3.29 -5.32
CA ILE A 356 -4.21 4.59 -5.44
C ILE A 356 -4.34 5.39 -4.14
N PHE A 357 -5.54 5.59 -3.62
CA PHE A 357 -5.75 6.36 -2.40
C PHE A 357 -5.08 5.71 -1.19
N GLY A 358 -5.10 4.38 -1.11
CA GLY A 358 -4.42 3.63 -0.07
C GLY A 358 -2.89 3.77 -0.12
N LYS A 359 -2.27 3.75 -1.31
CA LYS A 359 -0.83 3.99 -1.51
C LYS A 359 -0.42 5.45 -1.24
N MET A 360 -1.38 6.38 -1.24
CA MET A 360 -1.19 7.76 -0.75
C MET A 360 -1.25 7.86 0.79
N GLY A 361 -1.36 6.73 1.51
CA GLY A 361 -1.45 6.69 2.97
C GLY A 361 -2.82 7.08 3.54
N ARG A 362 -3.87 7.09 2.72
CA ARG A 362 -5.22 7.46 3.17
C ARG A 362 -5.96 6.29 3.77
N GLN A 363 -6.67 6.53 4.88
CA GLN A 363 -7.79 5.69 5.29
C GLN A 363 -8.95 5.93 4.32
N LEU A 364 -9.58 4.84 3.87
CA LEU A 364 -10.65 4.92 2.89
C LEU A 364 -12.01 5.04 3.58
N TYR A 365 -12.86 5.90 3.02
CA TYR A 365 -14.23 6.13 3.46
C TYR A 365 -15.17 6.20 2.26
N TYR A 366 -16.41 5.72 2.44
CA TYR A 366 -17.50 5.85 1.49
C TYR A 366 -18.76 6.34 2.22
N PHE A 367 -19.80 6.70 1.49
CA PHE A 367 -21.07 7.06 2.10
C PHE A 367 -22.21 6.33 1.42
N GLN A 368 -22.96 5.56 2.19
CA GLN A 368 -24.17 4.90 1.75
C GLN A 368 -25.26 5.10 2.80
N LYS A 369 -26.32 5.81 2.43
CA LYS A 369 -27.48 6.03 3.29
C LYS A 369 -28.63 5.08 2.96
N THR A 370 -28.85 4.82 1.67
CA THR A 370 -29.86 3.91 1.13
C THR A 370 -29.26 3.16 -0.06
N ASP A 371 -29.92 2.13 -0.55
CA ASP A 371 -29.46 1.40 -1.74
C ASP A 371 -29.36 2.27 -3.00
N SER A 372 -30.09 3.40 -3.04
CA SER A 372 -30.07 4.35 -4.16
C SER A 372 -29.12 5.54 -3.97
N LEU A 373 -28.54 5.72 -2.78
CA LEU A 373 -27.64 6.83 -2.47
C LEU A 373 -26.34 6.26 -1.90
N GLU A 374 -25.41 6.03 -2.79
CA GLU A 374 -24.06 5.58 -2.49
C GLU A 374 -23.04 6.43 -3.25
N ILE A 375 -21.97 6.85 -2.57
CA ILE A 375 -20.78 7.51 -3.11
C ILE A 375 -19.59 6.62 -2.83
N ASP A 376 -18.80 6.31 -3.84
CA ASP A 376 -17.72 5.33 -3.78
C ASP A 376 -16.62 5.70 -2.78
N PHE A 377 -16.20 6.98 -2.75
CA PHE A 377 -15.18 7.46 -1.80
C PHE A 377 -15.49 8.86 -1.29
N PHE A 378 -15.00 9.13 -0.07
CA PHE A 378 -14.88 10.46 0.50
C PHE A 378 -13.44 10.75 0.85
N ILE A 379 -12.93 11.89 0.39
CA ILE A 379 -11.56 12.34 0.66
C ILE A 379 -11.55 13.76 1.22
N ARG A 380 -10.52 14.08 2.00
CA ARG A 380 -10.21 15.48 2.28
C ARG A 380 -9.44 16.04 1.09
N TYR A 381 -10.00 16.99 0.39
CA TYR A 381 -9.38 17.66 -0.76
C TYR A 381 -9.55 19.16 -0.62
N LYS A 382 -8.45 19.92 -0.75
CA LYS A 382 -8.43 21.39 -0.52
C LYS A 382 -9.12 21.79 0.81
N GLY A 383 -8.85 21.00 1.87
CA GLY A 383 -9.41 21.25 3.21
C GLY A 383 -10.85 20.85 3.43
N LYS A 384 -11.61 20.46 2.39
CA LYS A 384 -13.04 20.15 2.44
C LYS A 384 -13.31 18.64 2.34
N SER A 385 -14.48 18.22 2.88
CA SER A 385 -15.06 16.90 2.63
C SER A 385 -15.49 16.84 1.17
N THR A 386 -14.92 15.93 0.38
CA THR A 386 -15.13 15.87 -1.05
C THR A 386 -15.53 14.46 -1.47
N PRO A 387 -16.74 14.25 -2.00
CA PRO A 387 -17.19 13.00 -2.58
C PRO A 387 -16.46 12.73 -3.90
N VAL A 388 -16.07 11.47 -4.09
CA VAL A 388 -15.47 10.98 -5.33
C VAL A 388 -16.28 9.80 -5.84
N GLU A 389 -16.83 9.96 -7.02
CA GLU A 389 -17.59 8.93 -7.74
C GLU A 389 -16.71 8.32 -8.82
N CYS A 390 -16.55 7.00 -8.80
CA CYS A 390 -15.75 6.26 -9.78
C CYS A 390 -16.67 5.68 -10.87
N LYS A 391 -16.34 5.91 -12.14
CA LYS A 391 -17.07 5.37 -13.29
C LYS A 391 -16.11 4.61 -14.20
N ALA A 392 -16.42 3.37 -14.49
CA ALA A 392 -15.62 2.55 -15.42
C ALA A 392 -15.70 3.02 -16.89
N LYS A 393 -16.80 3.66 -17.26
CA LYS A 393 -17.05 4.33 -18.56
C LYS A 393 -17.76 5.65 -18.30
N ASN A 394 -18.13 6.35 -19.38
CA ASN A 394 -18.98 7.52 -19.30
C ASN A 394 -20.32 7.16 -18.64
N GLY A 395 -20.69 7.86 -17.59
CA GLY A 395 -21.93 7.60 -16.86
C GLY A 395 -22.40 8.79 -16.01
N ASN A 396 -23.68 8.82 -15.70
CA ASN A 396 -24.26 9.82 -14.82
C ASN A 396 -23.90 9.53 -13.36
N ALA A 397 -23.51 10.55 -12.61
CA ALA A 397 -23.27 10.49 -11.18
C ALA A 397 -24.52 10.92 -10.41
N LYS A 398 -25.57 10.07 -10.40
CA LYS A 398 -26.88 10.40 -9.79
C LYS A 398 -26.74 10.68 -8.29
N SER A 399 -26.02 9.81 -7.56
CA SER A 399 -25.80 9.96 -6.12
C SER A 399 -25.05 11.26 -5.81
N LEU A 400 -24.01 11.59 -6.57
CA LEU A 400 -23.26 12.83 -6.43
C LEU A 400 -24.16 14.05 -6.65
N LYS A 401 -25.00 14.04 -7.70
CA LYS A 401 -25.99 15.10 -7.96
C LYS A 401 -26.98 15.24 -6.79
N THR A 402 -27.42 14.13 -6.21
CA THR A 402 -28.31 14.14 -5.05
C THR A 402 -27.67 14.83 -3.85
N LEU A 403 -26.39 14.56 -3.55
CA LEU A 403 -25.70 15.25 -2.47
C LEU A 403 -25.58 16.76 -2.72
N LEU A 404 -25.17 17.14 -3.93
CA LEU A 404 -24.96 18.54 -4.31
C LEU A 404 -26.26 19.36 -4.38
N ASN A 405 -27.40 18.72 -4.64
CA ASN A 405 -28.68 19.36 -4.64
C ASN A 405 -29.30 19.58 -3.24
N HIS A 406 -28.65 19.01 -2.20
CA HIS A 406 -29.09 19.14 -0.80
C HIS A 406 -27.91 19.60 0.11
N PRO A 407 -27.30 20.77 -0.18
CA PRO A 407 -26.16 21.28 0.56
C PRO A 407 -26.50 21.56 2.03
N GLU A 408 -27.74 21.93 2.33
CA GLU A 408 -28.25 22.15 3.69
C GLU A 408 -28.26 20.89 4.55
N LYS A 409 -28.25 19.68 3.91
CA LYS A 409 -28.34 18.39 4.59
C LYS A 409 -27.01 17.68 4.67
N TYR A 410 -26.18 17.81 3.65
CA TYR A 410 -24.94 17.04 3.50
C TYR A 410 -23.68 17.90 3.63
N HIS A 411 -23.80 19.22 3.64
CA HIS A 411 -22.72 20.21 3.71
C HIS A 411 -21.65 19.99 2.63
N ILE A 412 -22.07 19.50 1.44
CA ILE A 412 -21.20 19.24 0.30
C ILE A 412 -21.44 20.27 -0.79
N GLU A 413 -20.39 21.03 -1.14
CA GLU A 413 -20.47 22.12 -2.13
C GLU A 413 -19.99 21.68 -3.52
N SER A 414 -19.09 20.71 -3.59
CA SER A 414 -18.49 20.23 -4.83
C SER A 414 -18.14 18.76 -4.74
N GLY A 415 -17.98 18.12 -5.89
CA GLY A 415 -17.59 16.73 -5.96
C GLY A 415 -16.67 16.43 -7.14
N ILE A 416 -16.11 15.23 -7.14
CA ILE A 416 -15.22 14.76 -8.17
C ILE A 416 -15.80 13.51 -8.81
N LYS A 417 -15.73 13.44 -10.13
CA LYS A 417 -16.08 12.26 -10.91
C LYS A 417 -14.83 11.77 -11.62
N VAL A 418 -14.38 10.57 -11.27
CA VAL A 418 -13.19 9.92 -11.87
C VAL A 418 -13.67 8.87 -12.86
N GLY A 419 -13.14 8.88 -14.07
CA GLY A 419 -13.61 7.95 -15.10
C GLY A 419 -12.78 8.00 -16.39
N ASP A 420 -13.36 7.44 -17.46
CA ASP A 420 -12.79 7.49 -18.81
C ASP A 420 -13.14 8.83 -19.49
N TYR A 421 -12.65 9.91 -18.90
CA TYR A 421 -12.91 11.29 -19.29
C TYR A 421 -11.58 12.05 -19.40
N ASN A 422 -11.61 13.20 -20.05
CA ASN A 422 -10.57 14.22 -19.86
C ASN A 422 -10.97 15.16 -18.70
N ILE A 423 -10.10 16.10 -18.32
CA ILE A 423 -10.41 17.09 -17.30
C ILE A 423 -11.53 18.02 -17.82
N GLY A 424 -12.48 18.31 -16.95
CA GLY A 424 -13.55 19.26 -17.20
C GLY A 424 -14.30 19.58 -15.91
N ARG A 425 -15.05 20.67 -15.93
CA ARG A 425 -15.96 21.05 -14.85
C ARG A 425 -17.34 21.34 -15.41
N GLU A 426 -18.31 20.70 -14.82
CA GLU A 426 -19.71 21.00 -15.08
C GLU A 426 -20.39 21.33 -13.75
N ASN A 427 -20.87 22.56 -13.60
CA ASN A 427 -21.36 23.07 -12.32
C ASN A 427 -20.32 22.85 -11.20
N ASN A 428 -20.70 22.17 -10.12
CA ASN A 428 -19.85 21.89 -8.98
C ASN A 428 -19.15 20.52 -9.04
N VAL A 429 -19.13 19.86 -10.21
CA VAL A 429 -18.47 18.56 -10.39
C VAL A 429 -17.22 18.70 -11.25
N LEU A 430 -16.06 18.40 -10.67
CA LEU A 430 -14.81 18.25 -11.39
C LEU A 430 -14.75 16.83 -11.98
N THR A 431 -14.57 16.71 -13.28
CA THR A 431 -14.36 15.44 -13.96
C THR A 431 -12.87 15.23 -14.17
N LEU A 432 -12.36 14.05 -13.84
CA LEU A 432 -10.96 13.70 -14.00
C LEU A 432 -10.79 12.32 -14.66
N PRO A 433 -9.75 12.13 -15.48
CA PRO A 433 -9.37 10.81 -15.93
C PRO A 433 -8.85 9.97 -14.75
N HIS A 434 -9.08 8.65 -14.79
CA HIS A 434 -8.66 7.73 -13.73
C HIS A 434 -7.18 7.88 -13.36
N TYR A 435 -6.31 8.04 -14.35
CA TYR A 435 -4.87 8.15 -14.16
C TYR A 435 -4.44 9.40 -13.38
N MET A 436 -5.34 10.35 -13.12
CA MET A 436 -5.04 11.54 -12.31
C MET A 436 -5.50 11.42 -10.84
N ALA A 437 -6.09 10.31 -10.44
CA ALA A 437 -6.55 10.13 -9.06
C ALA A 437 -5.42 10.31 -8.03
N PHE A 438 -4.18 9.93 -8.36
CA PHE A 438 -3.01 10.11 -7.47
C PHE A 438 -2.63 11.59 -7.25
N MET A 439 -3.14 12.52 -8.07
CA MET A 439 -2.91 13.96 -7.91
C MET A 439 -3.90 14.63 -6.94
N LEU A 440 -4.91 13.91 -6.49
CA LEU A 440 -5.89 14.39 -5.50
C LEU A 440 -5.27 14.40 -4.09
N THR A 441 -4.24 15.19 -3.87
CA THR A 441 -3.58 15.34 -2.56
C THR A 441 -4.46 16.10 -1.57
N SER A 442 -4.16 15.97 -0.26
CA SER A 442 -4.95 16.59 0.82
C SER A 442 -4.70 18.10 0.98
N ILE A 443 -3.69 18.62 0.29
CA ILE A 443 -3.22 20.02 0.39
C ILE A 443 -3.72 20.83 -0.78
#